data_a8809dbffa328db9fabe6b6f228d4da5
#
_entry.id   a8809dbffa328db9fabe6b6f228d4da5
#
_cell.length_a   1.000
_cell.length_b   1.000
_cell.length_c   1.000
_cell.angle_alpha   90.00
_cell.angle_beta   90.00
_cell.angle_gamma   90.00
#
_symmetry.space_group_name_H-M   'P 1'
#
loop_
_entity.id
_entity.type
_entity.pdbx_description
1 polymer ?
#
loop_
_entity_poly.entity_id
_entity_poly.type
_entity_poly.pdbx_seq_one_letter_code
_entity_poly.pdbx_strand_id
1 'polypeptide(L)'
;MTFRFYPLRFEFTAKQSLFFPPGKASNILRGALGVIFRAIACVPECRHSGDARTCEIRHTCPYAKIFEPVADGVGPSGLADSPRPFVFRARHLDGQTIQPGQNFHFDLNVFSLEPDTLAYFILTFAALAREGLGPNRGKAELQRVRRLSAGEVPEQMIYSSAGQTIAGHVEPVTLSLEPGEIVSNKLRIEFLTPTELKQAVGRT
;
A
#
# COMPACT_ATOMS: atom_id res chain seq x y z
N MET A 1 -6.27 2.43 24.08
CA MET A 1 -6.39 2.92 22.70
C MET A 1 -6.23 1.74 21.74
N THR A 2 -7.12 1.56 20.78
CA THR A 2 -7.03 0.46 19.82
C THR A 2 -6.67 0.99 18.44
N PHE A 3 -5.82 0.27 17.71
CA PHE A 3 -5.41 0.58 16.36
C PHE A 3 -5.72 -0.60 15.45
N ARG A 4 -6.40 -0.36 14.33
CA ARG A 4 -6.85 -1.40 13.40
C ARG A 4 -6.22 -1.20 12.03
N PHE A 5 -5.76 -2.28 11.40
CA PHE A 5 -5.20 -2.27 10.06
C PHE A 5 -5.31 -3.64 9.41
N TYR A 6 -5.13 -3.68 8.09
CA TYR A 6 -5.17 -4.89 7.26
C TYR A 6 -3.78 -5.15 6.70
N PRO A 7 -2.98 -6.05 7.29
CA PRO A 7 -1.69 -6.43 6.77
C PRO A 7 -1.87 -7.47 5.66
N LEU A 8 -1.57 -7.08 4.43
CA LEU A 8 -1.78 -7.89 3.23
C LEU A 8 -0.45 -8.26 2.61
N ARG A 9 -0.22 -9.54 2.32
CA ARG A 9 0.93 -10.03 1.55
C ARG A 9 0.52 -10.35 0.14
N PHE A 10 1.21 -9.74 -0.82
CA PHE A 10 1.08 -9.98 -2.26
C PHE A 10 2.25 -10.84 -2.71
N GLU A 11 1.97 -12.05 -3.20
CA GLU A 11 2.96 -13.04 -3.60
C GLU A 11 2.97 -13.20 -5.11
N PHE A 12 4.16 -13.16 -5.70
CA PHE A 12 4.36 -13.19 -7.15
C PHE A 12 5.36 -14.24 -7.56
N THR A 13 5.26 -14.67 -8.83
CA THR A 13 6.31 -15.39 -9.54
C THR A 13 6.86 -14.50 -10.66
N ALA A 14 8.15 -14.28 -10.70
CA ALA A 14 8.81 -13.53 -11.76
C ALA A 14 8.74 -14.29 -13.08
N LYS A 15 8.33 -13.65 -14.16
CA LYS A 15 8.35 -14.19 -15.54
C LYS A 15 9.57 -13.68 -16.32
N GLN A 16 10.12 -12.55 -15.91
CA GLN A 16 11.32 -11.94 -16.43
C GLN A 16 12.19 -11.49 -15.27
N SER A 17 13.46 -11.20 -15.51
CA SER A 17 14.33 -10.64 -14.49
C SER A 17 13.81 -9.30 -14.00
N LEU A 18 13.72 -9.13 -12.68
CA LEU A 18 13.28 -7.92 -11.98
C LEU A 18 14.43 -7.40 -11.13
N PHE A 19 14.60 -6.09 -11.10
CA PHE A 19 15.57 -5.46 -10.23
C PHE A 19 14.94 -4.36 -9.40
N PHE A 20 15.18 -4.39 -8.09
CA PHE A 20 14.78 -3.34 -7.17
C PHE A 20 16.04 -2.62 -6.66
N PRO A 21 16.33 -1.38 -7.10
CA PRO A 21 17.48 -0.63 -6.62
C PRO A 21 17.46 -0.44 -5.10
N PRO A 22 18.63 -0.34 -4.44
CA PRO A 22 18.72 -0.12 -3.00
C PRO A 22 17.87 1.07 -2.52
N GLY A 23 17.08 0.87 -1.47
CA GLY A 23 16.21 1.89 -0.87
C GLY A 23 15.06 2.39 -1.77
N LYS A 24 14.75 1.71 -2.86
CA LYS A 24 13.75 2.18 -3.84
C LYS A 24 12.52 1.26 -4.00
N ALA A 25 12.52 0.06 -3.45
CA ALA A 25 11.46 -0.92 -3.68
C ALA A 25 10.06 -0.36 -3.34
N SER A 26 9.87 0.18 -2.14
CA SER A 26 8.59 0.76 -1.73
C SER A 26 8.16 1.95 -2.59
N ASN A 27 9.10 2.80 -3.00
CA ASN A 27 8.81 3.96 -3.86
C ASN A 27 8.39 3.54 -5.28
N ILE A 28 9.05 2.52 -5.83
CA ILE A 28 8.71 1.95 -7.15
C ILE A 28 7.30 1.36 -7.12
N LEU A 29 7.00 0.53 -6.12
CA LEU A 29 5.68 -0.07 -5.95
C LEU A 29 4.59 0.98 -5.77
N ARG A 30 4.83 2.01 -4.93
CA ARG A 30 3.88 3.09 -4.68
C ARG A 30 3.61 3.94 -5.93
N GLY A 31 4.67 4.30 -6.68
CA GLY A 31 4.52 5.14 -7.88
C GLY A 31 3.73 4.41 -8.97
N ALA A 32 4.09 3.16 -9.23
CA ALA A 32 3.41 2.33 -10.22
C ALA A 32 1.96 2.02 -9.80
N LEU A 33 1.71 1.75 -8.51
CA LEU A 33 0.37 1.52 -7.98
C LEU A 33 -0.57 2.68 -8.32
N GLY A 34 -0.17 3.93 -8.08
CA GLY A 34 -1.04 5.09 -8.29
C GLY A 34 -1.51 5.23 -9.74
N VAL A 35 -0.61 5.02 -10.70
CA VAL A 35 -0.93 5.13 -12.13
C VAL A 35 -1.93 4.04 -12.56
N ILE A 36 -1.64 2.79 -12.24
CA ILE A 36 -2.48 1.65 -12.66
C ILE A 36 -3.82 1.65 -11.90
N PHE A 37 -3.80 1.95 -10.60
CA PHE A 37 -5.03 2.04 -9.80
C PHE A 37 -5.99 3.10 -10.36
N ARG A 38 -5.46 4.28 -10.73
CA ARG A 38 -6.26 5.31 -11.38
C ARG A 38 -6.88 4.82 -12.69
N ALA A 39 -6.11 4.12 -13.51
CA ALA A 39 -6.60 3.60 -14.78
C ALA A 39 -7.72 2.56 -14.62
N ILE A 40 -7.70 1.80 -13.51
CA ILE A 40 -8.71 0.76 -13.21
C ILE A 40 -9.93 1.36 -12.50
N ALA A 41 -9.72 2.24 -11.52
CA ALA A 41 -10.77 2.75 -10.66
C ALA A 41 -11.55 3.93 -11.24
N CYS A 42 -10.90 4.77 -12.08
CA CYS A 42 -11.55 5.94 -12.66
C CYS A 42 -12.41 5.54 -13.86
N VAL A 43 -13.66 5.95 -13.86
CA VAL A 43 -14.53 5.88 -15.04
C VAL A 43 -14.05 6.86 -16.13
N PRO A 44 -14.40 6.64 -17.42
CA PRO A 44 -13.92 7.48 -18.52
C PRO A 44 -14.16 8.98 -18.31
N GLU A 45 -15.29 9.34 -17.74
CA GLU A 45 -15.70 10.72 -17.47
C GLU A 45 -14.76 11.42 -16.47
N CYS A 46 -14.26 10.69 -15.47
CA CYS A 46 -13.32 11.21 -14.48
C CYS A 46 -11.90 11.41 -15.01
N ARG A 47 -11.50 10.69 -16.06
CA ARG A 47 -10.13 10.74 -16.58
C ARG A 47 -9.77 12.11 -17.15
N HIS A 48 -10.77 12.91 -17.54
CA HIS A 48 -10.60 14.23 -18.12
C HIS A 48 -10.39 15.32 -17.06
N SER A 49 -10.80 15.12 -15.80
CA SER A 49 -10.71 16.14 -14.74
C SER A 49 -9.28 16.38 -14.24
N GLY A 50 -8.36 15.46 -14.48
CA GLY A 50 -6.95 15.59 -14.08
C GLY A 50 -6.69 15.52 -12.57
N ASP A 51 -7.61 16.03 -11.75
CA ASP A 51 -7.53 16.15 -10.28
C ASP A 51 -8.78 15.52 -9.63
N ALA A 52 -8.57 14.61 -8.67
CA ALA A 52 -9.67 13.97 -7.96
C ALA A 52 -10.44 14.98 -7.07
N ARG A 53 -9.83 16.10 -6.70
CA ARG A 53 -10.50 17.15 -5.90
C ARG A 53 -11.66 17.79 -6.64
N THR A 54 -11.62 17.86 -7.96
CA THR A 54 -12.66 18.44 -8.81
C THR A 54 -13.65 17.40 -9.35
N CYS A 55 -13.44 16.12 -9.04
CA CYS A 55 -14.28 15.05 -9.53
C CYS A 55 -15.60 14.97 -8.75
N GLU A 56 -16.74 14.97 -9.44
CA GLU A 56 -18.07 14.93 -8.83
C GLU A 56 -18.32 13.67 -8.00
N ILE A 57 -17.75 12.52 -8.43
CA ILE A 57 -17.90 11.24 -7.73
C ILE A 57 -16.77 10.95 -6.74
N ARG A 58 -15.97 11.94 -6.36
CA ARG A 58 -14.79 11.77 -5.49
C ARG A 58 -15.10 11.03 -4.17
N HIS A 59 -16.29 11.29 -3.60
CA HIS A 59 -16.69 10.73 -2.30
C HIS A 59 -16.93 9.21 -2.33
N THR A 60 -17.24 8.67 -3.50
CA THR A 60 -17.43 7.23 -3.73
C THR A 60 -16.26 6.59 -4.47
N CYS A 61 -15.39 7.41 -5.08
CA CYS A 61 -14.29 6.92 -5.92
C CYS A 61 -13.17 6.27 -5.07
N PRO A 62 -12.84 4.99 -5.30
CA PRO A 62 -11.76 4.30 -4.57
C PRO A 62 -10.40 4.98 -4.75
N TYR A 63 -10.13 5.53 -5.95
CA TYR A 63 -8.88 6.24 -6.20
C TYR A 63 -8.75 7.48 -5.31
N ALA A 64 -9.79 8.32 -5.25
CA ALA A 64 -9.77 9.52 -4.43
C ALA A 64 -9.57 9.19 -2.94
N LYS A 65 -10.28 8.18 -2.43
CA LYS A 65 -10.18 7.76 -1.03
C LYS A 65 -8.78 7.25 -0.66
N ILE A 66 -8.10 6.58 -1.58
CA ILE A 66 -6.80 5.92 -1.32
C ILE A 66 -5.62 6.85 -1.63
N PHE A 67 -5.67 7.60 -2.73
CA PHE A 67 -4.51 8.36 -3.23
C PHE A 67 -4.60 9.87 -3.00
N GLU A 68 -5.82 10.41 -2.95
CA GLU A 68 -6.07 11.84 -2.78
C GLU A 68 -7.11 12.09 -1.66
N PRO A 69 -6.91 11.48 -0.46
CA PRO A 69 -7.85 11.68 0.64
C PRO A 69 -7.83 13.15 1.06
N VAL A 70 -9.02 13.72 1.18
CA VAL A 70 -9.19 15.11 1.62
C VAL A 70 -9.39 15.12 3.12
N ALA A 71 -8.66 15.99 3.82
CA ALA A 71 -8.90 16.23 5.23
C ALA A 71 -10.14 17.14 5.38
N ASP A 72 -11.08 16.70 6.20
CA ASP A 72 -12.17 17.56 6.68
C ASP A 72 -11.60 18.45 7.80
N GLY A 73 -10.80 19.45 7.42
CA GLY A 73 -10.15 20.36 8.36
C GLY A 73 -8.62 20.28 8.32
N VAL A 74 -7.97 20.94 9.28
CA VAL A 74 -6.51 20.88 9.44
C VAL A 74 -6.15 19.56 10.11
N GLY A 75 -5.39 18.71 9.40
CA GLY A 75 -4.92 17.45 9.96
C GLY A 75 -4.05 17.65 11.21
N PRO A 76 -3.82 16.60 12.02
CA PRO A 76 -3.07 16.67 13.28
C PRO A 76 -1.68 17.30 13.17
N SER A 77 -1.08 17.24 11.98
CA SER A 77 0.24 17.79 11.66
C SER A 77 0.22 19.19 11.04
N GLY A 78 -0.96 19.82 10.94
CA GLY A 78 -1.12 21.11 10.22
C GLY A 78 -1.00 20.97 8.69
N LEU A 79 -0.94 19.76 8.16
CA LEU A 79 -0.90 19.50 6.72
C LEU A 79 -2.30 19.57 6.13
N ALA A 80 -2.42 20.19 4.97
CA ALA A 80 -3.69 20.31 4.25
C ALA A 80 -4.19 18.97 3.67
N ASP A 81 -3.26 18.02 3.47
CA ASP A 81 -3.57 16.72 2.89
C ASP A 81 -3.62 15.63 3.97
N SER A 82 -4.63 14.78 3.93
CA SER A 82 -4.68 13.58 4.76
C SER A 82 -3.61 12.57 4.31
N PRO A 83 -2.97 11.87 5.26
CA PRO A 83 -2.04 10.79 4.90
C PRO A 83 -2.76 9.70 4.10
N ARG A 84 -2.09 9.13 3.10
CA ARG A 84 -2.62 7.98 2.38
C ARG A 84 -2.79 6.81 3.34
N PRO A 85 -3.93 6.09 3.28
CA PRO A 85 -4.25 5.05 4.26
C PRO A 85 -3.54 3.73 3.99
N PHE A 86 -2.29 3.77 3.51
CA PHE A 86 -1.49 2.56 3.28
C PHE A 86 0.02 2.79 3.39
N VAL A 87 0.74 1.74 3.77
CA VAL A 87 2.21 1.70 3.84
C VAL A 87 2.73 0.41 3.23
N PHE A 88 3.71 0.53 2.32
CA PHE A 88 4.45 -0.60 1.79
C PHE A 88 5.54 -1.07 2.74
N ARG A 89 5.66 -2.39 2.87
CA ARG A 89 6.74 -3.08 3.55
C ARG A 89 7.45 -3.97 2.53
N ALA A 90 8.45 -3.41 1.86
CA ALA A 90 9.16 -4.06 0.76
C ALA A 90 10.69 -3.92 0.88
N ARG A 91 11.21 -3.57 2.08
CA ARG A 91 12.64 -3.34 2.30
C ARG A 91 13.50 -4.55 1.93
N HIS A 92 13.00 -5.76 2.14
CA HIS A 92 13.69 -7.00 1.80
C HIS A 92 13.93 -7.18 0.29
N LEU A 93 13.24 -6.39 -0.56
CA LEU A 93 13.48 -6.37 -2.00
C LEU A 93 14.56 -5.37 -2.42
N ASP A 94 14.98 -4.46 -1.52
CA ASP A 94 15.98 -3.45 -1.85
C ASP A 94 17.32 -4.10 -2.24
N GLY A 95 17.86 -3.70 -3.39
CA GLY A 95 19.08 -4.25 -3.96
C GLY A 95 18.94 -5.66 -4.56
N GLN A 96 17.74 -6.23 -4.57
CA GLN A 96 17.54 -7.60 -5.06
C GLN A 96 17.31 -7.66 -6.57
N THR A 97 17.89 -8.69 -7.18
CA THR A 97 17.55 -9.12 -8.53
C THR A 97 16.80 -10.44 -8.43
N ILE A 98 15.55 -10.47 -8.90
CA ILE A 98 14.70 -11.66 -8.90
C ILE A 98 14.77 -12.29 -10.29
N GLN A 99 15.18 -13.55 -10.37
CA GLN A 99 15.31 -14.26 -11.65
C GLN A 99 13.96 -14.84 -12.12
N PRO A 100 13.78 -15.08 -13.42
CA PRO A 100 12.60 -15.78 -13.93
C PRO A 100 12.34 -17.09 -13.19
N GLY A 101 11.09 -17.33 -12.80
CA GLY A 101 10.65 -18.49 -12.02
C GLY A 101 10.80 -18.35 -10.50
N GLN A 102 11.55 -17.37 -10.01
CA GLN A 102 11.64 -17.12 -8.57
C GLN A 102 10.38 -16.44 -8.03
N ASN A 103 10.04 -16.82 -6.80
CA ASN A 103 8.96 -16.20 -6.05
C ASN A 103 9.48 -15.02 -5.23
N PHE A 104 8.67 -13.97 -5.14
CA PHE A 104 8.92 -12.84 -4.28
C PHE A 104 7.59 -12.30 -3.72
N HIS A 105 7.66 -11.45 -2.72
CA HIS A 105 6.48 -10.83 -2.14
C HIS A 105 6.80 -9.41 -1.68
N PHE A 106 5.77 -8.66 -1.42
CA PHE A 106 5.80 -7.47 -0.57
C PHE A 106 4.54 -7.43 0.29
N ASP A 107 4.63 -6.69 1.37
CA ASP A 107 3.49 -6.50 2.26
C ASP A 107 2.96 -5.07 2.15
N LEU A 108 1.65 -4.93 2.30
CA LEU A 108 0.92 -3.67 2.30
C LEU A 108 0.06 -3.59 3.55
N ASN A 109 0.35 -2.64 4.44
CA ASN A 109 -0.53 -2.34 5.55
C ASN A 109 -1.55 -1.30 5.09
N VAL A 110 -2.84 -1.61 5.17
CA VAL A 110 -3.95 -0.71 4.81
C VAL A 110 -4.69 -0.33 6.09
N PHE A 111 -4.86 0.97 6.34
CA PHE A 111 -5.46 1.49 7.58
C PHE A 111 -6.96 1.74 7.49
N SER A 112 -7.48 1.86 6.29
CA SER A 112 -8.91 1.93 6.01
C SER A 112 -9.18 1.11 4.75
N LEU A 113 -9.91 0.02 4.90
CA LEU A 113 -10.22 -0.89 3.80
C LEU A 113 -11.74 -1.05 3.72
N GLU A 114 -12.33 -0.45 2.70
CA GLU A 114 -13.70 -0.78 2.31
C GLU A 114 -13.70 -2.09 1.53
N PRO A 115 -14.76 -2.91 1.61
CA PRO A 115 -14.79 -4.24 0.98
C PRO A 115 -14.41 -4.20 -0.51
N ASP A 116 -14.93 -3.23 -1.25
CA ASP A 116 -14.67 -3.11 -2.68
C ASP A 116 -13.23 -2.66 -3.00
N THR A 117 -12.59 -1.92 -2.10
CA THR A 117 -11.24 -1.40 -2.30
C THR A 117 -10.20 -2.51 -2.41
N LEU A 118 -10.39 -3.61 -1.71
CA LEU A 118 -9.49 -4.77 -1.78
C LEU A 118 -9.40 -5.34 -3.19
N ALA A 119 -10.53 -5.46 -3.89
CA ALA A 119 -10.58 -5.94 -5.26
C ALA A 119 -9.75 -5.03 -6.20
N TYR A 120 -9.83 -3.71 -6.00
CA TYR A 120 -9.02 -2.76 -6.77
C TYR A 120 -7.51 -2.93 -6.53
N PHE A 121 -7.07 -3.17 -5.30
CA PHE A 121 -5.66 -3.49 -5.02
C PHE A 121 -5.21 -4.76 -5.74
N ILE A 122 -6.00 -5.84 -5.68
CA ILE A 122 -5.69 -7.11 -6.33
C ILE A 122 -5.58 -6.94 -7.85
N LEU A 123 -6.58 -6.31 -8.47
CA LEU A 123 -6.59 -6.05 -9.92
C LEU A 123 -5.41 -5.18 -10.34
N THR A 124 -5.12 -4.15 -9.56
CA THR A 124 -4.01 -3.22 -9.85
C THR A 124 -2.67 -3.92 -9.78
N PHE A 125 -2.40 -4.72 -8.75
CA PHE A 125 -1.13 -5.42 -8.63
C PHE A 125 -0.99 -6.56 -9.64
N ALA A 126 -2.09 -7.21 -10.02
CA ALA A 126 -2.09 -8.18 -11.11
C ALA A 126 -1.78 -7.52 -12.47
N ALA A 127 -2.36 -6.35 -12.73
CA ALA A 127 -2.09 -5.57 -13.93
C ALA A 127 -0.64 -5.05 -13.95
N LEU A 128 -0.20 -4.45 -12.83
CA LEU A 128 1.16 -3.92 -12.67
C LEU A 128 2.22 -5.00 -12.89
N ALA A 129 2.02 -6.21 -12.36
CA ALA A 129 2.92 -7.32 -12.55
C ALA A 129 3.04 -7.73 -14.04
N ARG A 130 1.94 -7.68 -14.78
CA ARG A 130 1.90 -7.96 -16.23
C ARG A 130 2.53 -6.85 -17.06
N GLU A 131 2.34 -5.58 -16.68
CA GLU A 131 2.92 -4.43 -17.37
C GLU A 131 4.42 -4.29 -17.12
N GLY A 132 4.88 -4.72 -15.94
CA GLY A 132 6.28 -4.75 -15.54
C GLY A 132 6.59 -3.92 -14.31
N LEU A 133 7.41 -4.50 -13.46
CA LEU A 133 7.88 -3.96 -12.19
C LEU A 133 9.34 -3.53 -12.30
N GLY A 134 9.71 -2.53 -11.51
CA GLY A 134 11.07 -2.05 -11.43
C GLY A 134 11.53 -1.22 -12.64
N PRO A 135 12.77 -0.69 -12.63
CA PRO A 135 13.29 0.14 -13.70
C PRO A 135 13.43 -0.59 -15.05
N ASN A 136 13.71 -1.89 -15.00
CA ASN A 136 13.81 -2.75 -16.17
C ASN A 136 12.45 -3.29 -16.64
N ARG A 137 11.34 -2.92 -15.97
CA ARG A 137 9.97 -3.34 -16.31
C ARG A 137 9.84 -4.86 -16.48
N GLY A 138 10.51 -5.63 -15.61
CA GLY A 138 10.40 -7.07 -15.63
C GLY A 138 8.98 -7.54 -15.30
N LYS A 139 8.48 -8.51 -16.04
CA LYS A 139 7.11 -9.04 -15.86
C LYS A 139 7.06 -10.09 -14.77
N ALA A 140 5.94 -10.11 -14.06
CA ALA A 140 5.62 -11.11 -13.04
C ALA A 140 4.14 -11.48 -13.11
N GLU A 141 3.76 -12.45 -12.31
CA GLU A 141 2.39 -12.90 -12.14
C GLU A 141 2.01 -12.92 -10.68
N LEU A 142 0.91 -12.28 -10.32
CA LEU A 142 0.34 -12.34 -8.98
C LEU A 142 -0.25 -13.73 -8.74
N GLN A 143 0.32 -14.46 -7.78
CA GLN A 143 -0.10 -15.82 -7.44
C GLN A 143 -1.15 -15.83 -6.34
N ARG A 144 -0.90 -15.07 -5.26
CA ARG A 144 -1.74 -15.09 -4.05
C ARG A 144 -1.74 -13.73 -3.37
N VAL A 145 -2.84 -13.49 -2.65
CA VAL A 145 -2.91 -12.44 -1.64
C VAL A 145 -3.39 -13.06 -0.35
N ARG A 146 -2.67 -12.80 0.74
CA ARG A 146 -2.99 -13.32 2.07
C ARG A 146 -3.04 -12.20 3.10
N ARG A 147 -3.95 -12.32 4.07
CA ARG A 147 -3.89 -11.53 5.29
C ARG A 147 -2.84 -12.13 6.22
N LEU A 148 -2.07 -11.27 6.83
CA LEU A 148 -1.11 -11.65 7.86
C LEU A 148 -1.71 -11.46 9.25
N SER A 149 -1.20 -12.21 10.24
CA SER A 149 -1.43 -11.96 11.66
C SER A 149 -0.65 -10.73 12.13
N ALA A 150 -0.83 -10.34 13.39
CA ALA A 150 0.01 -9.33 14.05
C ALA A 150 1.49 -9.73 14.09
N GLY A 151 1.79 -11.04 14.11
CA GLY A 151 3.15 -11.59 14.02
C GLY A 151 3.65 -11.82 12.59
N GLU A 152 2.99 -11.23 11.58
CA GLU A 152 3.39 -11.30 10.17
C GLU A 152 3.32 -12.71 9.54
N VAL A 153 2.60 -13.62 10.17
CA VAL A 153 2.37 -14.98 9.65
C VAL A 153 1.14 -14.98 8.73
N PRO A 154 1.22 -15.57 7.52
CA PRO A 154 0.07 -15.70 6.64
C PRO A 154 -1.03 -16.59 7.26
N GLU A 155 -2.24 -16.04 7.42
CA GLU A 155 -3.38 -16.74 8.04
C GLU A 155 -4.52 -17.00 7.07
N GLN A 156 -5.02 -15.96 6.40
CA GLN A 156 -6.21 -16.06 5.56
C GLN A 156 -5.83 -15.90 4.08
N MET A 157 -6.27 -16.85 3.24
CA MET A 157 -6.20 -16.67 1.79
C MET A 157 -7.28 -15.69 1.35
N ILE A 158 -6.87 -14.62 0.68
CA ILE A 158 -7.76 -13.59 0.14
C ILE A 158 -7.98 -13.81 -1.36
N TYR A 159 -6.89 -14.09 -2.08
CA TYR A 159 -6.92 -14.31 -3.52
C TYR A 159 -5.94 -15.40 -3.89
N SER A 160 -6.32 -16.21 -4.88
CA SER A 160 -5.45 -17.18 -5.55
C SER A 160 -5.69 -17.14 -7.05
N SER A 161 -4.63 -17.07 -7.84
CA SER A 161 -4.71 -17.11 -9.30
C SER A 161 -5.33 -18.41 -9.82
N ALA A 162 -5.12 -19.52 -9.12
CA ALA A 162 -5.68 -20.82 -9.48
C ALA A 162 -7.21 -20.89 -9.31
N GLY A 163 -7.76 -20.21 -8.30
CA GLY A 163 -9.20 -20.21 -8.01
C GLY A 163 -9.96 -19.02 -8.61
N GLN A 164 -9.27 -17.96 -9.00
CA GLN A 164 -9.83 -16.69 -9.50
C GLN A 164 -10.93 -16.09 -8.59
N THR A 165 -10.89 -16.43 -7.30
CA THR A 165 -11.84 -15.97 -6.30
C THR A 165 -11.20 -15.00 -5.34
N ILE A 166 -11.96 -13.98 -4.93
CA ILE A 166 -11.57 -13.02 -3.90
C ILE A 166 -12.45 -13.28 -2.68
N ALA A 167 -11.85 -13.37 -1.50
CA ALA A 167 -12.61 -13.51 -0.25
C ALA A 167 -13.52 -12.29 -0.04
N GLY A 168 -14.79 -12.55 0.27
CA GLY A 168 -15.79 -11.50 0.46
C GLY A 168 -15.60 -10.68 1.74
N HIS A 169 -14.82 -11.20 2.70
CA HIS A 169 -14.57 -10.54 3.98
C HIS A 169 -13.16 -10.78 4.48
N VAL A 170 -12.54 -9.72 4.99
CA VAL A 170 -11.20 -9.75 5.61
C VAL A 170 -11.27 -9.02 6.94
N GLU A 171 -10.89 -9.72 8.01
CA GLU A 171 -10.84 -9.14 9.34
C GLU A 171 -9.56 -8.29 9.54
N PRO A 172 -9.66 -7.10 10.15
CA PRO A 172 -8.48 -6.32 10.51
C PRO A 172 -7.70 -7.00 11.64
N VAL A 173 -6.42 -6.73 11.70
CA VAL A 173 -5.63 -6.91 12.90
C VAL A 173 -5.89 -5.74 13.83
N THR A 174 -6.18 -6.03 15.09
CA THR A 174 -6.40 -5.02 16.13
C THR A 174 -5.26 -5.07 17.12
N LEU A 175 -4.57 -3.95 17.29
CA LEU A 175 -3.54 -3.78 18.31
C LEU A 175 -4.13 -2.96 19.47
N SER A 176 -4.01 -3.48 20.68
CA SER A 176 -4.32 -2.74 21.90
C SER A 176 -3.06 -2.01 22.34
N LEU A 177 -3.14 -0.69 22.37
CA LEU A 177 -2.06 0.17 22.86
C LEU A 177 -2.39 0.53 24.30
N GLU A 178 -1.89 -0.27 25.22
CA GLU A 178 -1.94 0.02 26.65
C GLU A 178 -0.82 1.01 26.98
N PRO A 179 -1.08 2.02 27.81
CA PRO A 179 -0.01 2.86 28.32
C PRO A 179 0.94 1.98 29.16
N GLY A 180 2.16 1.83 28.69
CA GLY A 180 3.21 1.18 29.49
C GLY A 180 3.68 2.09 30.61
N GLU A 181 4.31 1.52 31.64
CA GLU A 181 5.03 2.32 32.63
C GLU A 181 6.15 3.11 31.95
N ILE A 182 6.24 4.41 32.25
CA ILE A 182 7.33 5.25 31.75
C ILE A 182 8.60 4.87 32.49
N VAL A 183 9.40 4.01 31.86
CA VAL A 183 10.67 3.51 32.43
C VAL A 183 11.83 4.47 32.16
N SER A 184 11.67 5.41 31.22
CA SER A 184 12.73 6.33 30.82
C SER A 184 12.16 7.64 30.28
N ASN A 185 12.89 8.75 30.50
CA ASN A 185 12.61 10.04 29.89
C ASN A 185 13.28 10.21 28.51
N LYS A 186 13.89 9.15 27.98
CA LYS A 186 14.54 9.13 26.67
C LYS A 186 13.87 8.13 25.75
N LEU A 187 13.57 8.56 24.53
CA LEU A 187 13.06 7.75 23.46
C LEU A 187 14.11 7.66 22.34
N ARG A 188 14.41 6.45 21.91
CA ARG A 188 15.22 6.21 20.69
C ARG A 188 14.29 5.76 19.57
N ILE A 189 14.31 6.49 18.45
CA ILE A 189 13.58 6.14 17.23
C ILE A 189 14.57 5.79 16.14
N GLU A 190 14.39 4.64 15.52
CA GLU A 190 15.17 4.21 14.36
C GLU A 190 14.27 4.21 13.13
N PHE A 191 14.65 4.99 12.12
CA PHE A 191 13.95 5.02 10.83
C PHE A 191 14.56 3.97 9.89
N LEU A 192 13.80 2.90 9.60
CA LEU A 192 14.26 1.79 8.77
C LEU A 192 14.07 2.03 7.27
N THR A 193 13.34 3.08 6.90
CA THR A 193 13.08 3.49 5.52
C THR A 193 13.34 4.98 5.36
N PRO A 194 13.59 5.49 4.13
CA PRO A 194 13.73 6.92 3.90
C PRO A 194 12.52 7.68 4.47
N THR A 195 12.79 8.61 5.37
CA THR A 195 11.77 9.38 6.10
C THR A 195 12.08 10.86 5.98
N GLU A 196 11.09 11.66 5.59
CA GLU A 196 11.17 13.12 5.61
C GLU A 196 10.60 13.63 6.94
N LEU A 197 11.42 14.35 7.70
CA LEU A 197 10.96 15.04 8.90
C LEU A 197 10.81 16.53 8.59
N LYS A 198 9.62 17.05 8.83
CA LYS A 198 9.34 18.50 8.70
C LYS A 198 9.26 19.11 10.08
N GLN A 199 10.10 20.11 10.33
CA GLN A 199 10.00 20.91 11.55
C GLN A 199 8.90 21.95 11.36
N ALA A 200 7.94 22.00 12.30
CA ALA A 200 7.02 23.11 12.33
C ALA A 200 7.81 24.39 12.62
N VAL A 201 7.87 25.30 11.65
CA VAL A 201 8.42 26.66 11.90
C VAL A 201 7.40 27.35 12.78
N GLY A 202 7.73 27.53 14.07
CA GLY A 202 6.91 28.31 14.97
C GLY A 202 6.72 29.70 14.40
N ARG A 203 5.47 30.12 14.21
CA ARG A 203 5.15 31.53 14.00
C ARG A 203 5.48 32.24 15.32
N THR A 204 6.58 32.99 15.35
CA THR A 204 6.85 34.03 16.35
C THR A 204 5.85 35.17 16.17
#